data_8e3225d38c2c1097779c06020d056405
#
_entry.id   8e3225d38c2c1097779c06020d056405
#
_cell.length_a   1.000
_cell.length_b   1.000
_cell.length_c   1.000
_cell.angle_alpha   90.00
_cell.angle_beta   90.00
_cell.angle_gamma   90.00
#
_symmetry.space_group_name_H-M   'P 1'
#
loop_
_entity.id
_entity.type
_entity.pdbx_description
1 polymer ?
#
loop_
_entity_poly.entity_id
_entity_poly.type
_entity_poly.pdbx_seq_one_letter_code
_entity_poly.pdbx_strand_id
1 'polypeptide(L)'
;MTTSMHTIPNTKVVAQIDAVPFYFAAHSSNSKLMNELDMAMGKVTEQNPFFTSKLHDKYFTKVRISPEAFTAGEKIYAEQTPVLRVVGDPNWEPFERYDKEERQYHGINIDILNRLCGIGGLRCEFIPTENYAQSIKMIEDGSADLILGNNEWTQSLGIKYTKPYMQVPVLLAGISESRNKDGITVAMPSLTNKSCLKVIQANPQYKFKDYGSAQNVVKALLDGKEGLAFVASYTFDEMVRKESTRTYYTVPTDVYFDMCIGLAPHLDPQIASILNKSIDRLYQNGISDIIYTNTATKEYSVPLNVIIKENAMFIITVVVLFFLLVIVVLFRVSVIHRHRMEDLAYVDSLTELSSFARFKLDVKELLKTIEPGSYMMVSMDINNFKYINDALGYNVGNELLHRIGT
;
A
#
# COMPACT_ATOMS: atom_id res chain seq x y z
N MET A 1 -5.46 37.18 11.76
CA MET A 1 -6.37 38.26 12.17
C MET A 1 -7.46 37.77 13.14
N THR A 2 -8.01 36.58 12.96
CA THR A 2 -9.03 36.02 13.87
C THR A 2 -8.53 35.79 15.30
N THR A 3 -7.27 35.44 15.50
CA THR A 3 -6.70 35.14 16.82
C THR A 3 -6.64 36.36 17.77
N SER A 4 -6.48 37.57 17.23
CA SER A 4 -6.45 38.78 18.05
C SER A 4 -7.84 39.26 18.49
N MET A 5 -8.91 38.88 17.76
CA MET A 5 -10.28 39.21 18.13
C MET A 5 -10.81 38.41 19.33
N HIS A 6 -10.29 37.19 19.54
CA HIS A 6 -10.69 36.35 20.67
C HIS A 6 -10.18 36.81 22.02
N THR A 7 -9.25 37.72 22.03
CA THR A 7 -8.72 38.34 23.27
C THR A 7 -9.49 39.57 23.70
N ILE A 8 -10.45 40.07 22.92
CA ILE A 8 -11.28 41.24 23.23
C ILE A 8 -12.52 40.77 23.98
N PRO A 9 -12.73 41.22 25.22
CA PRO A 9 -13.93 40.85 25.98
C PRO A 9 -15.21 41.30 25.25
N ASN A 10 -16.23 40.48 25.33
CA ASN A 10 -17.58 40.70 24.73
C ASN A 10 -17.62 40.76 23.20
N THR A 11 -16.64 40.15 22.49
CA THR A 11 -16.68 39.99 21.05
C THR A 11 -16.96 38.55 20.66
N LYS A 12 -17.74 38.35 19.58
CA LYS A 12 -18.05 37.04 19.00
C LYS A 12 -17.64 37.01 17.54
N VAL A 13 -16.97 35.93 17.13
CA VAL A 13 -16.70 35.68 15.70
C VAL A 13 -18.00 35.25 15.04
N VAL A 14 -18.48 36.04 14.09
CA VAL A 14 -19.74 35.81 13.38
C VAL A 14 -19.53 34.97 12.12
N ALA A 15 -18.37 35.13 11.47
CA ALA A 15 -17.97 34.34 10.30
C ALA A 15 -16.45 34.32 10.19
N GLN A 16 -15.91 33.21 9.72
CA GLN A 16 -14.52 33.09 9.32
C GLN A 16 -14.45 33.11 7.80
N ILE A 17 -13.74 34.10 7.26
CA ILE A 17 -13.54 34.25 5.82
C ILE A 17 -12.11 33.84 5.54
N ASP A 18 -11.93 32.84 4.73
CA ASP A 18 -10.69 32.25 4.21
C ASP A 18 -9.43 32.30 5.07
N ALA A 19 -8.72 31.18 5.12
CA ALA A 19 -7.37 31.12 5.71
C ALA A 19 -6.37 31.83 4.78
N VAL A 20 -5.61 32.79 5.33
CA VAL A 20 -4.49 33.41 4.61
C VAL A 20 -3.27 32.51 4.75
N PRO A 21 -2.72 31.95 3.65
CA PRO A 21 -1.51 31.15 3.73
C PRO A 21 -0.31 32.01 4.12
N PHE A 22 0.55 31.46 4.99
CA PHE A 22 1.83 32.05 5.34
C PHE A 22 2.96 31.31 4.63
N TYR A 23 3.91 32.07 4.12
CA TYR A 23 5.05 31.53 3.38
C TYR A 23 6.36 31.97 4.01
N PHE A 24 7.38 31.14 3.94
CA PHE A 24 8.75 31.60 4.14
C PHE A 24 9.22 32.29 2.86
N ALA A 25 9.81 33.46 3.05
CA ALA A 25 10.42 34.20 1.95
C ALA A 25 11.92 34.40 2.21
N ALA A 26 12.71 34.19 1.17
CA ALA A 26 14.14 34.44 1.18
C ALA A 26 14.53 35.30 -0.02
N HIS A 27 15.71 35.92 0.01
CA HIS A 27 16.22 36.64 -1.14
C HIS A 27 16.39 35.74 -2.35
N SER A 28 16.04 36.21 -3.54
CA SER A 28 16.01 35.40 -4.79
C SER A 28 17.33 34.70 -5.13
N SER A 29 18.46 35.27 -4.67
CA SER A 29 19.78 34.62 -4.85
C SER A 29 20.05 33.46 -3.90
N ASN A 30 19.18 33.16 -2.95
CA ASN A 30 19.38 32.13 -1.93
C ASN A 30 18.50 30.89 -2.18
N SER A 31 18.55 30.40 -3.40
CA SER A 31 17.78 29.21 -3.84
C SER A 31 18.14 27.95 -3.04
N LYS A 32 19.39 27.85 -2.57
CA LYS A 32 19.81 26.73 -1.72
C LYS A 32 19.05 26.68 -0.40
N LEU A 33 18.90 27.83 0.27
CA LEU A 33 18.15 27.93 1.52
C LEU A 33 16.67 27.57 1.31
N MET A 34 16.05 28.01 0.20
CA MET A 34 14.66 27.68 -0.10
C MET A 34 14.48 26.17 -0.31
N ASN A 35 15.36 25.53 -1.07
CA ASN A 35 15.33 24.09 -1.26
C ASN A 35 15.54 23.31 0.05
N GLU A 36 16.42 23.78 0.93
CA GLU A 36 16.65 23.18 2.25
C GLU A 36 15.42 23.33 3.16
N LEU A 37 14.74 24.48 3.11
CA LEU A 37 13.49 24.73 3.86
C LEU A 37 12.35 23.85 3.32
N ASP A 38 12.19 23.74 2.02
CA ASP A 38 11.17 22.88 1.39
C ASP A 38 11.40 21.41 1.75
N MET A 39 12.65 20.93 1.70
CA MET A 39 12.98 19.56 2.13
C MET A 39 12.74 19.37 3.65
N ALA A 40 13.06 20.38 4.47
CA ALA A 40 12.82 20.28 5.91
C ALA A 40 11.33 20.27 6.24
N MET A 41 10.54 21.11 5.58
CA MET A 41 9.07 21.12 5.71
C MET A 41 8.46 19.80 5.24
N GLY A 42 8.92 19.24 4.13
CA GLY A 42 8.53 17.93 3.64
C GLY A 42 8.79 16.84 4.68
N LYS A 43 10.01 16.78 5.24
CA LYS A 43 10.38 15.82 6.29
C LYS A 43 9.56 15.98 7.56
N VAL A 44 9.31 17.22 8.00
CA VAL A 44 8.47 17.48 9.19
C VAL A 44 7.04 16.98 8.95
N THR A 45 6.49 17.20 7.78
CA THR A 45 5.15 16.76 7.41
C THR A 45 5.09 15.23 7.26
N GLU A 46 6.11 14.63 6.69
CA GLU A 46 6.23 13.17 6.51
C GLU A 46 6.38 12.45 7.86
N GLN A 47 7.25 12.94 8.74
CA GLN A 47 7.50 12.33 10.05
C GLN A 47 6.41 12.64 11.08
N ASN A 48 5.67 13.72 10.90
CA ASN A 48 4.58 14.14 11.78
C ASN A 48 3.44 14.76 10.97
N PRO A 49 2.58 13.95 10.33
CA PRO A 49 1.47 14.42 9.51
C PRO A 49 0.53 15.40 10.24
N PHE A 50 0.52 15.34 11.58
CA PHE A 50 -0.30 16.19 12.45
C PHE A 50 0.46 17.40 13.01
N PHE A 51 1.64 17.72 12.49
CA PHE A 51 2.45 18.84 12.97
C PHE A 51 1.67 20.15 12.96
N THR A 52 0.96 20.43 11.88
CA THR A 52 0.14 21.65 11.73
C THR A 52 -1.00 21.68 12.75
N SER A 53 -1.72 20.58 12.92
CA SER A 53 -2.80 20.48 13.92
C SER A 53 -2.26 20.62 15.33
N LYS A 54 -1.14 20.00 15.66
CA LYS A 54 -0.50 20.12 16.98
C LYS A 54 -0.03 21.57 17.26
N LEU A 55 0.50 22.25 16.26
CA LEU A 55 0.86 23.68 16.40
C LEU A 55 -0.40 24.54 16.59
N HIS A 56 -1.44 24.30 15.80
CA HIS A 56 -2.71 24.98 15.97
C HIS A 56 -3.24 24.80 17.40
N ASP A 57 -3.33 23.56 17.87
CA ASP A 57 -3.82 23.25 19.21
C ASP A 57 -2.94 23.89 20.29
N LYS A 58 -1.61 23.84 20.12
CA LYS A 58 -0.68 24.44 21.08
C LYS A 58 -0.81 25.94 21.22
N TYR A 59 -1.03 26.66 20.11
CA TYR A 59 -0.94 28.13 20.09
C TYR A 59 -2.27 28.85 19.96
N PHE A 60 -3.32 28.16 19.41
CA PHE A 60 -4.60 28.81 19.10
C PHE A 60 -5.78 28.23 19.91
N THR A 61 -5.66 27.06 20.52
CA THR A 61 -6.76 26.43 21.28
C THR A 61 -6.95 27.04 22.68
N LYS A 62 -6.16 28.02 23.08
CA LYS A 62 -6.28 28.63 24.41
C LYS A 62 -7.43 29.63 24.57
N VAL A 63 -8.23 29.84 23.54
CA VAL A 63 -9.44 30.66 23.67
C VAL A 63 -10.56 29.78 24.19
N ARG A 64 -10.82 29.87 25.47
CA ARG A 64 -11.98 29.26 26.13
C ARG A 64 -13.25 29.99 25.70
N ILE A 65 -13.74 29.73 24.48
CA ILE A 65 -15.17 29.91 24.22
C ILE A 65 -15.83 28.79 25.00
N SER A 66 -16.50 29.12 26.09
CA SER A 66 -17.31 28.13 26.82
C SER A 66 -18.35 27.61 25.82
N PRO A 67 -18.36 26.31 25.47
CA PRO A 67 -19.38 25.80 24.57
C PRO A 67 -20.74 26.09 25.21
N GLU A 68 -21.75 26.37 24.39
CA GLU A 68 -23.11 26.54 24.88
C GLU A 68 -23.50 25.35 25.76
N ALA A 69 -23.99 25.61 26.96
CA ALA A 69 -24.43 24.57 27.85
C ALA A 69 -25.67 23.88 27.27
N PHE A 70 -25.81 22.57 27.48
CA PHE A 70 -27.06 21.90 27.20
C PHE A 70 -28.15 22.46 28.12
N THR A 71 -29.29 22.81 27.53
CA THR A 71 -30.46 23.22 28.32
C THR A 71 -31.02 22.01 29.09
N ALA A 72 -31.82 22.28 30.13
CA ALA A 72 -32.50 21.22 30.86
C ALA A 72 -33.42 20.41 29.93
N GLY A 73 -34.08 21.08 28.97
CA GLY A 73 -34.93 20.42 27.99
C GLY A 73 -34.13 19.47 27.07
N GLU A 74 -32.97 19.88 26.56
CA GLU A 74 -32.10 19.05 25.72
C GLU A 74 -31.61 17.81 26.47
N LYS A 75 -31.28 17.92 27.73
CA LYS A 75 -30.85 16.79 28.58
C LYS A 75 -31.99 15.77 28.75
N ILE A 76 -33.16 16.23 29.11
CA ILE A 76 -34.34 15.39 29.26
C ILE A 76 -34.70 14.74 27.91
N TYR A 77 -34.63 15.51 26.83
CA TYR A 77 -34.90 15.01 25.48
C TYR A 77 -33.88 13.91 25.09
N ALA A 78 -32.58 14.11 25.32
CA ALA A 78 -31.56 13.12 25.02
C ALA A 78 -31.78 11.81 25.79
N GLU A 79 -32.16 11.88 27.08
CA GLU A 79 -32.45 10.70 27.91
C GLU A 79 -33.67 9.92 27.40
N GLN A 80 -34.68 10.61 26.87
CA GLN A 80 -35.92 10.03 26.33
C GLN A 80 -35.79 9.58 24.86
N THR A 81 -34.76 10.06 24.14
CA THR A 81 -34.56 9.73 22.73
C THR A 81 -34.26 8.22 22.58
N PRO A 82 -34.98 7.51 21.68
CA PRO A 82 -34.64 6.15 21.31
C PRO A 82 -33.19 6.01 20.84
N VAL A 83 -32.70 4.80 20.71
CA VAL A 83 -31.39 4.54 20.10
C VAL A 83 -31.42 5.01 18.65
N LEU A 84 -30.53 5.92 18.27
CA LEU A 84 -30.40 6.45 16.91
C LEU A 84 -29.68 5.46 16.00
N ARG A 85 -30.31 5.11 14.92
CA ARG A 85 -29.78 4.17 13.92
C ARG A 85 -28.86 4.92 12.98
N VAL A 86 -27.60 4.50 12.93
CA VAL A 86 -26.54 5.18 12.17
C VAL A 86 -26.08 4.33 11.00
N VAL A 87 -25.95 4.92 9.84
CA VAL A 87 -25.38 4.31 8.64
C VAL A 87 -24.23 5.14 8.10
N GLY A 88 -23.35 4.51 7.33
CA GLY A 88 -22.19 5.16 6.72
C GLY A 88 -21.66 4.36 5.54
N ASP A 89 -20.44 4.65 5.08
CA ASP A 89 -19.78 3.90 4.02
C ASP A 89 -18.95 2.76 4.65
N PRO A 90 -19.32 1.48 4.42
CA PRO A 90 -18.60 0.34 5.01
C PRO A 90 -17.17 0.17 4.48
N ASN A 91 -16.78 0.92 3.45
CA ASN A 91 -15.52 0.75 2.73
C ASN A 91 -14.72 2.05 2.57
N TRP A 92 -14.90 3.06 3.39
CA TRP A 92 -14.19 4.35 3.29
C TRP A 92 -13.12 4.51 4.37
N GLU A 93 -12.08 3.71 4.30
CA GLU A 93 -10.95 3.83 5.24
C GLU A 93 -10.12 5.12 5.02
N PRO A 94 -9.60 5.73 6.11
CA PRO A 94 -9.68 5.34 7.53
C PRO A 94 -10.91 5.91 8.25
N PHE A 95 -11.87 6.50 7.54
CA PHE A 95 -13.03 7.15 8.14
C PHE A 95 -14.06 6.16 8.66
N GLU A 96 -14.39 5.17 7.85
CA GLU A 96 -15.41 4.15 8.15
C GLU A 96 -15.03 2.81 7.51
N ARG A 97 -15.08 1.76 8.30
CA ARG A 97 -14.87 0.39 7.84
C ARG A 97 -15.78 -0.55 8.63
N TYR A 98 -16.53 -1.40 7.94
CA TYR A 98 -17.25 -2.49 8.59
C TYR A 98 -16.40 -3.74 8.64
N ASP A 99 -16.11 -4.23 9.84
CA ASP A 99 -15.41 -5.49 10.06
C ASP A 99 -16.44 -6.62 10.13
N LYS A 100 -16.35 -7.56 9.17
CA LYS A 100 -17.29 -8.69 9.07
C LYS A 100 -17.06 -9.76 10.14
N GLU A 101 -15.84 -9.87 10.64
CA GLU A 101 -15.49 -10.85 11.68
C GLU A 101 -15.96 -10.36 13.05
N GLU A 102 -15.69 -9.11 13.37
CA GLU A 102 -16.12 -8.47 14.62
C GLU A 102 -17.58 -7.98 14.55
N ARG A 103 -18.17 -7.93 13.36
CA ARG A 103 -19.52 -7.38 13.09
C ARG A 103 -19.71 -5.96 13.60
N GLN A 104 -18.69 -5.15 13.46
CA GLN A 104 -18.61 -3.81 14.03
C GLN A 104 -18.02 -2.81 13.05
N TYR A 105 -18.46 -1.56 13.15
CA TYR A 105 -17.84 -0.46 12.45
C TYR A 105 -16.65 0.08 13.23
N HIS A 106 -15.60 0.47 12.51
CA HIS A 106 -14.40 1.14 13.00
C HIS A 106 -14.05 2.34 12.14
N GLY A 107 -13.28 3.26 12.69
CA GLY A 107 -12.74 4.40 11.96
C GLY A 107 -12.98 5.74 12.62
N ILE A 108 -12.39 6.78 12.03
CA ILE A 108 -12.40 8.15 12.58
C ILE A 108 -13.82 8.64 12.84
N ASN A 109 -14.72 8.50 11.86
CA ASN A 109 -16.08 8.98 11.95
C ASN A 109 -16.88 8.23 13.05
N ILE A 110 -16.61 6.94 13.20
CA ILE A 110 -17.25 6.08 14.20
C ILE A 110 -16.88 6.55 15.61
N ASP A 111 -15.58 6.73 15.86
CA ASP A 111 -15.08 7.14 17.16
C ASP A 111 -15.51 8.58 17.51
N ILE A 112 -15.52 9.46 16.52
CA ILE A 112 -16.03 10.84 16.70
C ILE A 112 -17.51 10.80 17.08
N LEU A 113 -18.37 10.08 16.33
CA LEU A 113 -19.79 10.01 16.64
C LEU A 113 -20.03 9.39 18.02
N ASN A 114 -19.38 8.31 18.36
CA ASN A 114 -19.47 7.71 19.70
C ASN A 114 -19.14 8.72 20.80
N ARG A 115 -18.08 9.51 20.60
CA ARG A 115 -17.70 10.57 21.54
C ARG A 115 -18.74 11.68 21.62
N LEU A 116 -19.30 12.10 20.46
CA LEU A 116 -20.34 13.11 20.39
C LEU A 116 -21.63 12.65 21.08
N CYS A 117 -22.05 11.40 20.83
CA CYS A 117 -23.19 10.78 21.51
C CYS A 117 -23.00 10.73 23.03
N GLY A 118 -21.80 10.34 23.47
CA GLY A 118 -21.46 10.33 24.91
C GLY A 118 -21.50 11.74 25.56
N ILE A 119 -21.02 12.78 24.85
CA ILE A 119 -21.06 14.17 25.31
C ILE A 119 -22.51 14.69 25.35
N GLY A 120 -23.33 14.34 24.35
CA GLY A 120 -24.71 14.77 24.23
C GLY A 120 -25.74 13.97 25.01
N GLY A 121 -25.32 12.86 25.62
CA GLY A 121 -26.23 11.93 26.30
C GLY A 121 -27.12 11.13 25.33
N LEU A 122 -26.77 11.04 24.05
CA LEU A 122 -27.48 10.28 23.03
C LEU A 122 -26.95 8.84 22.98
N ARG A 123 -27.79 7.93 22.50
CA ARG A 123 -27.43 6.53 22.25
C ARG A 123 -27.48 6.26 20.75
N CYS A 124 -26.42 5.69 20.20
CA CYS A 124 -26.29 5.41 18.78
C CYS A 124 -25.99 3.92 18.54
N GLU A 125 -26.57 3.36 17.48
CA GLU A 125 -26.33 2.00 17.02
C GLU A 125 -25.99 2.04 15.51
N PHE A 126 -24.88 1.41 15.14
CA PHE A 126 -24.43 1.36 13.74
C PHE A 126 -25.06 0.16 13.03
N ILE A 127 -25.76 0.43 11.95
CA ILE A 127 -26.42 -0.59 11.13
C ILE A 127 -25.50 -0.96 9.95
N PRO A 128 -25.15 -2.25 9.80
CA PRO A 128 -24.34 -2.70 8.66
C PRO A 128 -25.04 -2.47 7.33
N THR A 129 -24.28 -1.97 6.36
CA THR A 129 -24.72 -1.78 4.98
C THR A 129 -23.72 -2.42 4.02
N GLU A 130 -24.16 -2.75 2.81
CA GLU A 130 -23.28 -3.32 1.79
C GLU A 130 -22.42 -2.25 1.09
N ASN A 131 -22.98 -1.04 0.96
CA ASN A 131 -22.34 0.09 0.31
C ASN A 131 -23.05 1.41 0.70
N TYR A 132 -22.42 2.54 0.35
CA TYR A 132 -22.95 3.86 0.67
C TYR A 132 -24.32 4.17 0.03
N ALA A 133 -24.61 3.62 -1.16
CA ALA A 133 -25.91 3.81 -1.80
C ALA A 133 -27.05 3.17 -1.00
N GLN A 134 -26.81 2.03 -0.36
CA GLN A 134 -27.77 1.43 0.57
C GLN A 134 -27.98 2.31 1.80
N SER A 135 -26.92 2.89 2.34
CA SER A 135 -26.99 3.81 3.48
C SER A 135 -27.86 5.04 3.16
N ILE A 136 -27.70 5.61 1.98
CA ILE A 136 -28.52 6.70 1.48
C ILE A 136 -30.00 6.29 1.43
N LYS A 137 -30.30 5.13 0.84
CA LYS A 137 -31.68 4.62 0.74
C LYS A 137 -32.32 4.42 2.11
N MET A 138 -31.55 3.96 3.11
CA MET A 138 -32.06 3.77 4.48
C MET A 138 -32.40 5.10 5.16
N ILE A 139 -31.73 6.19 4.83
CA ILE A 139 -32.09 7.54 5.30
C ILE A 139 -33.38 8.03 4.60
N GLU A 140 -33.50 7.76 3.31
CA GLU A 140 -34.69 8.17 2.51
C GLU A 140 -35.96 7.46 2.97
N ASP A 141 -35.89 6.16 3.25
CA ASP A 141 -37.04 5.37 3.66
C ASP A 141 -37.31 5.40 5.19
N GLY A 142 -36.46 6.10 5.96
CA GLY A 142 -36.59 6.24 7.40
C GLY A 142 -36.16 5.00 8.22
N SER A 143 -35.51 4.03 7.61
CA SER A 143 -34.94 2.88 8.34
C SER A 143 -33.63 3.20 9.05
N ALA A 144 -33.01 4.35 8.76
CA ALA A 144 -31.91 4.93 9.52
C ALA A 144 -32.17 6.38 9.88
N ASP A 145 -31.51 6.86 10.93
CA ASP A 145 -31.73 8.19 11.52
C ASP A 145 -30.59 9.14 11.21
N LEU A 146 -29.35 8.65 11.25
CA LEU A 146 -28.13 9.43 11.01
C LEU A 146 -27.30 8.79 9.91
N ILE A 147 -26.66 9.64 9.08
CA ILE A 147 -25.68 9.21 8.09
C ILE A 147 -24.38 9.96 8.29
N LEU A 148 -23.27 9.23 8.25
CA LEU A 148 -21.93 9.79 8.33
C LEU A 148 -21.40 10.14 6.94
N GLY A 149 -20.48 11.09 6.86
CA GLY A 149 -19.75 11.39 5.65
C GLY A 149 -19.70 12.85 5.24
N ASN A 150 -19.44 13.07 3.95
CA ASN A 150 -19.38 14.38 3.35
C ASN A 150 -20.77 14.85 2.93
N ASN A 151 -21.14 16.08 3.32
CA ASN A 151 -22.43 16.68 3.02
C ASN A 151 -22.70 16.91 1.51
N GLU A 152 -21.68 16.94 0.66
CA GLU A 152 -21.84 17.20 -0.77
C GLU A 152 -22.51 16.04 -1.52
N TRP A 153 -22.45 14.83 -0.99
CA TRP A 153 -22.92 13.62 -1.69
C TRP A 153 -24.42 13.37 -1.49
N THR A 154 -25.02 14.02 -0.52
CA THR A 154 -26.42 13.80 -0.12
C THR A 154 -27.26 15.06 -0.04
N GLN A 155 -26.77 16.19 -0.56
CA GLN A 155 -27.46 17.49 -0.52
C GLN A 155 -28.87 17.50 -1.18
N SER A 156 -29.08 16.64 -2.17
CA SER A 156 -30.35 16.58 -2.92
C SER A 156 -31.48 15.88 -2.17
N LEU A 157 -31.21 15.26 -1.02
CA LEU A 157 -32.16 14.39 -0.31
C LEU A 157 -32.94 15.07 0.82
N GLY A 158 -32.86 16.39 0.95
CA GLY A 158 -33.51 17.11 2.05
C GLY A 158 -32.91 16.83 3.44
N ILE A 159 -31.77 16.18 3.50
CA ILE A 159 -31.02 15.85 4.72
C ILE A 159 -30.54 17.14 5.36
N LYS A 160 -30.73 17.29 6.67
CA LYS A 160 -30.13 18.36 7.47
C LYS A 160 -28.79 17.91 8.00
N TYR A 161 -27.79 18.81 7.99
CA TYR A 161 -26.46 18.50 8.46
C TYR A 161 -26.13 19.27 9.72
N THR A 162 -25.33 18.64 10.58
CA THR A 162 -24.61 19.34 11.65
C THR A 162 -23.59 20.29 11.02
N LYS A 163 -23.02 21.18 11.83
CA LYS A 163 -21.76 21.82 11.46
C LYS A 163 -20.68 20.79 11.26
N PRO A 164 -19.65 21.07 10.44
CA PRO A 164 -18.54 20.15 10.26
C PRO A 164 -17.85 19.87 11.59
N TYR A 165 -17.58 18.59 11.87
CA TYR A 165 -16.75 18.19 12.98
C TYR A 165 -15.27 18.07 12.59
N MET A 166 -14.98 17.93 11.28
CA MET A 166 -13.62 17.84 10.74
C MET A 166 -13.63 18.33 9.29
N GLN A 167 -12.50 18.93 8.88
CA GLN A 167 -12.21 19.25 7.47
C GLN A 167 -11.08 18.36 6.98
N VAL A 168 -11.31 17.65 5.90
CA VAL A 168 -10.34 16.73 5.30
C VAL A 168 -9.71 17.39 4.08
N PRO A 169 -8.39 17.64 4.07
CA PRO A 169 -7.71 18.16 2.90
C PRO A 169 -7.85 17.20 1.71
N VAL A 170 -8.08 17.76 0.55
CA VAL A 170 -8.10 17.00 -0.71
C VAL A 170 -6.87 17.38 -1.52
N LEU A 171 -6.27 16.40 -2.16
CA LEU A 171 -5.06 16.57 -2.95
C LEU A 171 -5.16 15.85 -4.29
N LEU A 172 -4.31 16.25 -5.22
CA LEU A 172 -4.02 15.49 -6.43
C LEU A 172 -2.77 14.64 -6.16
N ALA A 173 -2.94 13.32 -6.22
CA ALA A 173 -1.84 12.37 -6.05
C ALA A 173 -1.44 11.80 -7.40
N GLY A 174 -0.14 11.63 -7.64
CA GLY A 174 0.40 11.09 -8.88
C GLY A 174 1.64 10.23 -8.67
N ILE A 175 1.93 9.37 -9.65
CA ILE A 175 3.16 8.59 -9.68
C ILE A 175 4.27 9.49 -10.23
N SER A 176 5.47 9.46 -9.62
CA SER A 176 6.60 10.32 -9.99
C SER A 176 6.95 10.29 -11.47
N GLU A 177 6.74 9.16 -12.13
CA GLU A 177 7.00 8.98 -13.57
C GLU A 177 6.00 9.72 -14.48
N SER A 178 4.84 10.12 -13.95
CA SER A 178 3.77 10.80 -14.70
C SER A 178 3.88 12.32 -14.68
N ARG A 179 4.79 12.88 -13.89
CA ARG A 179 4.85 14.33 -13.56
C ARG A 179 4.98 15.28 -14.77
N ASN A 180 5.53 14.80 -15.88
CA ASN A 180 5.85 15.63 -17.07
C ASN A 180 5.18 15.13 -18.36
N LYS A 181 4.09 14.35 -18.26
CA LYS A 181 3.38 13.88 -19.47
C LYS A 181 2.22 14.81 -19.81
N ASP A 182 2.14 15.23 -21.07
CA ASP A 182 0.99 15.95 -21.59
C ASP A 182 -0.25 15.06 -21.65
N GLY A 183 -1.42 15.64 -21.40
CA GLY A 183 -2.70 14.93 -21.52
C GLY A 183 -3.01 13.97 -20.38
N ILE A 184 -2.46 14.21 -19.19
CA ILE A 184 -2.73 13.41 -17.98
C ILE A 184 -4.22 13.39 -17.67
N THR A 185 -4.74 12.19 -17.41
CA THR A 185 -6.11 12.00 -16.91
C THR A 185 -6.10 11.95 -15.38
N VAL A 186 -7.00 12.70 -14.78
CA VAL A 186 -7.26 12.73 -13.34
C VAL A 186 -8.46 11.85 -13.03
N ALA A 187 -8.26 10.83 -12.20
CA ALA A 187 -9.34 10.04 -11.66
C ALA A 187 -10.10 10.85 -10.60
N MET A 188 -11.43 10.91 -10.71
CA MET A 188 -12.30 11.66 -9.82
C MET A 188 -13.39 10.74 -9.24
N PRO A 189 -13.85 10.95 -8.01
CA PRO A 189 -14.96 10.18 -7.44
C PRO A 189 -16.32 10.61 -8.01
N SER A 190 -16.38 11.79 -8.61
CA SER A 190 -17.56 12.35 -9.28
C SER A 190 -17.14 13.53 -10.16
N LEU A 191 -17.83 13.74 -11.28
CA LEU A 191 -17.65 14.92 -12.13
C LEU A 191 -18.69 16.02 -11.84
N THR A 192 -19.64 15.78 -10.95
CA THR A 192 -20.76 16.67 -10.67
C THR A 192 -20.73 17.31 -9.29
N ASN A 193 -19.96 16.76 -8.36
CA ASN A 193 -19.85 17.29 -7.00
C ASN A 193 -19.15 18.65 -6.99
N LYS A 194 -19.59 19.53 -6.11
CA LYS A 194 -19.12 20.93 -6.01
C LYS A 194 -17.60 21.03 -5.83
N SER A 195 -17.02 20.21 -4.96
CA SER A 195 -15.58 20.16 -4.73
C SER A 195 -14.82 19.67 -5.96
N CYS A 196 -15.34 18.65 -6.63
CA CYS A 196 -14.76 18.13 -7.88
C CYS A 196 -14.81 19.20 -8.98
N LEU A 197 -15.95 19.89 -9.13
CA LEU A 197 -16.09 20.96 -10.12
C LEU A 197 -15.11 22.12 -9.91
N LYS A 198 -14.82 22.51 -8.66
CA LYS A 198 -13.79 23.53 -8.36
C LYS A 198 -12.43 23.13 -8.88
N VAL A 199 -12.03 21.86 -8.66
CA VAL A 199 -10.73 21.35 -9.13
C VAL A 199 -10.69 21.25 -10.65
N ILE A 200 -11.77 20.80 -11.28
CA ILE A 200 -11.91 20.74 -12.75
C ILE A 200 -11.73 22.14 -13.35
N GLN A 201 -12.40 23.14 -12.81
CA GLN A 201 -12.30 24.53 -13.28
C GLN A 201 -10.92 25.15 -13.07
N ALA A 202 -10.27 24.81 -11.94
CA ALA A 202 -8.91 25.30 -11.63
C ALA A 202 -7.81 24.64 -12.46
N ASN A 203 -8.08 23.49 -13.09
CA ASN A 203 -7.06 22.69 -13.79
C ASN A 203 -7.54 22.27 -15.20
N PRO A 204 -7.83 23.23 -16.10
CA PRO A 204 -8.38 22.93 -17.43
C PRO A 204 -7.41 22.17 -18.36
N GLN A 205 -6.13 22.09 -17.99
CA GLN A 205 -5.08 21.35 -18.71
C GLN A 205 -5.22 19.83 -18.58
N TYR A 206 -5.96 19.33 -17.59
CA TYR A 206 -6.14 17.90 -17.35
C TYR A 206 -7.43 17.38 -17.98
N LYS A 207 -7.43 16.09 -18.29
CA LYS A 207 -8.67 15.34 -18.58
C LYS A 207 -9.19 14.72 -17.28
N PHE A 208 -10.50 14.68 -17.10
CA PHE A 208 -11.11 14.16 -15.90
C PHE A 208 -11.99 12.96 -16.21
N LYS A 209 -11.95 11.94 -15.35
CA LYS A 209 -12.71 10.72 -15.51
C LYS A 209 -13.35 10.29 -14.21
N ASP A 210 -14.62 9.94 -14.25
CA ASP A 210 -15.41 9.50 -13.11
C ASP A 210 -15.14 8.03 -12.78
N TYR A 211 -14.91 7.74 -11.51
CA TYR A 211 -14.69 6.41 -10.96
C TYR A 211 -15.71 6.01 -9.90
N GLY A 212 -16.68 6.88 -9.58
CA GLY A 212 -17.82 6.63 -8.71
C GLY A 212 -17.55 6.52 -7.23
N SER A 213 -16.29 6.28 -6.80
CA SER A 213 -15.94 6.20 -5.37
C SER A 213 -14.48 6.57 -5.12
N ALA A 214 -14.19 6.99 -3.88
CA ALA A 214 -12.82 7.34 -3.46
C ALA A 214 -11.85 6.15 -3.59
N GLN A 215 -12.29 4.93 -3.24
CA GLN A 215 -11.47 3.72 -3.36
C GLN A 215 -11.11 3.41 -4.81
N ASN A 216 -12.09 3.51 -5.72
CA ASN A 216 -11.85 3.26 -7.13
C ASN A 216 -10.87 4.28 -7.74
N VAL A 217 -10.92 5.53 -7.28
CA VAL A 217 -9.98 6.60 -7.67
C VAL A 217 -8.56 6.24 -7.27
N VAL A 218 -8.33 5.91 -5.99
CA VAL A 218 -7.00 5.52 -5.51
C VAL A 218 -6.53 4.26 -6.21
N LYS A 219 -7.40 3.26 -6.37
CA LYS A 219 -7.07 2.02 -7.07
C LYS A 219 -6.68 2.24 -8.53
N ALA A 220 -7.35 3.16 -9.22
CA ALA A 220 -6.99 3.52 -10.60
C ALA A 220 -5.58 4.10 -10.69
N LEU A 221 -5.15 4.89 -9.69
CA LEU A 221 -3.78 5.39 -9.57
C LEU A 221 -2.78 4.28 -9.25
N LEU A 222 -3.07 3.45 -8.24
CA LEU A 222 -2.18 2.35 -7.81
C LEU A 222 -1.96 1.32 -8.92
N ASP A 223 -3.00 1.01 -9.69
CA ASP A 223 -2.93 0.11 -10.85
C ASP A 223 -2.25 0.77 -12.08
N GLY A 224 -1.92 2.06 -12.02
CA GLY A 224 -1.30 2.80 -13.12
C GLY A 224 -2.24 3.07 -14.31
N LYS A 225 -3.56 3.00 -14.10
CA LYS A 225 -4.57 3.27 -15.13
C LYS A 225 -4.68 4.75 -15.45
N GLU A 226 -4.51 5.59 -14.42
CA GLU A 226 -4.57 7.05 -14.53
C GLU A 226 -3.31 7.69 -13.96
N GLY A 227 -2.94 8.86 -14.48
CA GLY A 227 -1.70 9.54 -14.09
C GLY A 227 -1.82 10.34 -12.80
N LEU A 228 -3.04 10.83 -12.48
CA LEU A 228 -3.38 11.57 -11.28
C LEU A 228 -4.69 11.07 -10.69
N ALA A 229 -4.84 11.25 -9.37
CA ALA A 229 -6.05 10.95 -8.63
C ALA A 229 -6.42 12.11 -7.70
N PHE A 230 -7.68 12.49 -7.69
CA PHE A 230 -8.27 13.45 -6.74
C PHE A 230 -8.75 12.67 -5.52
N VAL A 231 -8.09 12.87 -4.39
CA VAL A 231 -8.27 12.02 -3.22
C VAL A 231 -8.29 12.81 -1.92
N ALA A 232 -9.03 12.33 -0.94
CA ALA A 232 -8.91 12.75 0.44
C ALA A 232 -7.54 12.28 0.99
N SER A 233 -6.79 13.17 1.65
CA SER A 233 -5.43 12.90 2.09
C SER A 233 -5.32 11.62 2.94
N TYR A 234 -6.17 11.46 3.94
CA TYR A 234 -6.13 10.29 4.83
C TYR A 234 -6.44 8.96 4.11
N THR A 235 -7.40 8.97 3.18
CA THR A 235 -7.71 7.77 2.38
C THR A 235 -6.53 7.38 1.50
N PHE A 236 -5.89 8.36 0.88
CA PHE A 236 -4.72 8.12 0.05
C PHE A 236 -3.56 7.53 0.86
N ASP A 237 -3.22 8.16 1.99
CA ASP A 237 -2.14 7.70 2.87
C ASP A 237 -2.37 6.28 3.37
N GLU A 238 -3.61 5.95 3.74
CA GLU A 238 -3.97 4.63 4.23
C GLU A 238 -3.85 3.55 3.14
N MET A 239 -4.36 3.82 1.94
CA MET A 239 -4.32 2.86 0.83
C MET A 239 -2.91 2.67 0.28
N VAL A 240 -2.13 3.75 0.15
CA VAL A 240 -0.73 3.65 -0.31
C VAL A 240 0.09 2.81 0.65
N ARG A 241 -0.04 3.02 1.96
CA ARG A 241 0.66 2.22 2.95
C ARG A 241 0.31 0.74 2.90
N LYS A 242 -0.94 0.40 2.59
CA LYS A 242 -1.42 -1.00 2.53
C LYS A 242 -1.10 -1.70 1.22
N GLU A 243 -1.11 -0.97 0.11
CA GLU A 243 -1.20 -1.57 -1.22
C GLU A 243 -0.02 -1.24 -2.14
N SER A 244 0.92 -0.37 -1.73
CA SER A 244 2.01 0.05 -2.61
C SER A 244 3.34 0.29 -1.90
N THR A 245 4.42 -0.01 -2.63
CA THR A 245 5.81 0.35 -2.26
C THR A 245 6.35 1.49 -3.13
N ARG A 246 5.56 2.01 -4.07
CA ARG A 246 5.97 3.07 -5.00
C ARG A 246 6.01 4.42 -4.33
N THR A 247 6.83 5.31 -4.88
CA THR A 247 6.88 6.71 -4.48
C THR A 247 5.85 7.52 -5.27
N TYR A 248 5.03 8.26 -4.56
CA TYR A 248 4.02 9.16 -5.11
C TYR A 248 4.40 10.61 -4.82
N TYR A 249 3.95 11.51 -5.67
CA TYR A 249 3.94 12.93 -5.36
C TYR A 249 2.51 13.41 -5.16
N THR A 250 2.35 14.44 -4.35
CA THR A 250 1.06 15.06 -4.09
C THR A 250 1.11 16.54 -4.41
N VAL A 251 0.01 17.05 -4.95
CA VAL A 251 -0.21 18.48 -5.18
C VAL A 251 -1.38 18.89 -4.31
N PRO A 252 -1.17 19.79 -3.33
CA PRO A 252 -2.25 20.28 -2.51
C PRO A 252 -3.27 21.04 -3.37
N THR A 253 -4.54 20.93 -2.99
CA THR A 253 -5.62 21.74 -3.56
C THR A 253 -6.20 22.64 -2.48
N ASP A 254 -6.87 23.72 -2.87
CA ASP A 254 -7.61 24.59 -1.92
C ASP A 254 -8.99 24.01 -1.61
N VAL A 255 -9.16 22.69 -1.73
CA VAL A 255 -10.41 21.99 -1.51
C VAL A 255 -10.34 21.14 -0.26
N TYR A 256 -11.39 21.23 0.56
CA TYR A 256 -11.58 20.47 1.78
C TYR A 256 -12.95 19.80 1.73
N PHE A 257 -13.03 18.56 2.22
CA PHE A 257 -14.30 17.92 2.51
C PHE A 257 -14.72 18.24 3.94
N ASP A 258 -15.89 18.84 4.08
CA ASP A 258 -16.53 19.05 5.37
C ASP A 258 -17.20 17.76 5.83
N MET A 259 -16.65 17.15 6.86
CA MET A 259 -17.21 15.94 7.46
C MET A 259 -18.29 16.33 8.45
N CYS A 260 -19.52 15.93 8.16
CA CYS A 260 -20.73 16.29 8.90
C CYS A 260 -21.53 15.03 9.27
N ILE A 261 -22.47 15.19 10.19
CA ILE A 261 -23.49 14.17 10.45
C ILE A 261 -24.78 14.62 9.75
N GLY A 262 -25.28 13.81 8.84
CA GLY A 262 -26.58 14.02 8.21
C GLY A 262 -27.70 13.45 9.07
N LEU A 263 -28.79 14.19 9.21
CA LEU A 263 -29.97 13.82 9.96
C LEU A 263 -31.12 13.55 9.01
N ALA A 264 -31.75 12.40 9.15
CA ALA A 264 -32.93 12.06 8.37
C ALA A 264 -34.04 13.14 8.54
N PRO A 265 -34.85 13.40 7.50
CA PRO A 265 -35.85 14.48 7.52
C PRO A 265 -36.90 14.36 8.63
N HIS A 266 -37.14 13.13 9.12
CA HIS A 266 -38.14 12.86 10.16
C HIS A 266 -37.64 13.16 11.58
N LEU A 267 -36.33 13.40 11.77
CA LEU A 267 -35.76 13.63 13.10
C LEU A 267 -36.08 15.03 13.63
N ASP A 268 -36.26 15.08 14.96
CA ASP A 268 -36.45 16.34 15.67
C ASP A 268 -35.17 17.22 15.56
N PRO A 269 -35.33 18.52 15.22
CA PRO A 269 -34.21 19.47 15.18
C PRO A 269 -33.40 19.57 16.47
N GLN A 270 -33.94 19.19 17.63
CA GLN A 270 -33.20 19.17 18.90
C GLN A 270 -31.97 18.25 18.84
N ILE A 271 -32.03 17.14 18.11
CA ILE A 271 -30.88 16.24 17.92
C ILE A 271 -29.73 16.99 17.24
N ALA A 272 -30.01 17.78 16.19
CA ALA A 272 -28.99 18.61 15.55
C ALA A 272 -28.38 19.65 16.50
N SER A 273 -29.19 20.26 17.37
CA SER A 273 -28.71 21.19 18.39
C SER A 273 -27.75 20.50 19.37
N ILE A 274 -28.16 19.34 19.89
CA ILE A 274 -27.36 18.54 20.84
C ILE A 274 -26.03 18.13 20.18
N LEU A 275 -26.06 17.59 18.96
CA LEU A 275 -24.86 17.18 18.24
C LEU A 275 -23.94 18.38 17.94
N ASN A 276 -24.49 19.52 17.53
CA ASN A 276 -23.69 20.73 17.28
C ASN A 276 -23.00 21.25 18.55
N LYS A 277 -23.68 21.24 19.69
CA LYS A 277 -23.09 21.59 21.00
C LYS A 277 -22.04 20.55 21.45
N SER A 278 -22.26 19.27 21.12
CA SER A 278 -21.30 18.22 21.36
C SER A 278 -20.02 18.39 20.51
N ILE A 279 -20.17 18.79 19.24
CA ILE A 279 -19.05 19.11 18.35
C ILE A 279 -18.21 20.25 18.94
N ASP A 280 -18.82 21.36 19.42
CA ASP A 280 -18.08 22.46 20.02
C ASP A 280 -17.27 22.01 21.23
N ARG A 281 -17.79 21.10 22.03
CA ARG A 281 -17.09 20.53 23.18
C ARG A 281 -15.97 19.58 22.78
N LEU A 282 -16.18 18.81 21.73
CA LEU A 282 -15.17 17.90 21.21
C LEU A 282 -13.97 18.64 20.63
N TYR A 283 -14.16 19.74 19.93
CA TYR A 283 -13.06 20.60 19.46
C TYR A 283 -12.14 21.08 20.58
N GLN A 284 -12.66 21.24 21.79
CA GLN A 284 -11.86 21.64 22.95
C GLN A 284 -11.09 20.48 23.58
N ASN A 285 -11.53 19.24 23.39
CA ASN A 285 -11.03 18.04 24.08
C ASN A 285 -10.21 17.08 23.19
N GLY A 286 -9.90 17.49 21.95
CA GLY A 286 -8.94 16.76 21.11
C GLY A 286 -9.52 15.78 20.12
N ILE A 287 -10.14 16.27 19.04
CA ILE A 287 -10.40 15.50 17.81
C ILE A 287 -9.08 14.87 17.28
N SER A 288 -7.97 15.59 17.46
CA SER A 288 -6.64 15.18 17.03
C SER A 288 -6.22 13.82 17.59
N ASP A 289 -6.62 13.50 18.83
CA ASP A 289 -6.29 12.19 19.45
C ASP A 289 -7.04 11.04 18.77
N ILE A 290 -8.31 11.27 18.39
CA ILE A 290 -9.11 10.28 17.67
C ILE A 290 -8.52 10.03 16.29
N ILE A 291 -8.18 11.10 15.55
CA ILE A 291 -7.54 10.98 14.26
C ILE A 291 -6.21 10.24 14.39
N TYR A 292 -5.37 10.65 15.35
CA TYR A 292 -4.09 10.00 15.59
C TYR A 292 -4.24 8.50 15.89
N THR A 293 -5.16 8.12 16.76
CA THR A 293 -5.39 6.71 17.12
C THR A 293 -5.80 5.87 15.92
N ASN A 294 -6.58 6.43 15.00
CA ASN A 294 -7.05 5.72 13.80
C ASN A 294 -6.06 5.74 12.63
N THR A 295 -5.14 6.71 12.62
CA THR A 295 -4.15 6.89 11.52
C THR A 295 -2.72 6.67 11.97
N ALA A 296 -2.45 6.64 13.29
CA ALA A 296 -1.14 6.31 13.83
C ALA A 296 -0.74 4.91 13.39
N THR A 297 0.41 4.82 12.88
CA THR A 297 1.03 3.65 12.29
C THR A 297 0.94 2.42 13.21
N LYS A 298 -0.04 1.57 12.98
CA LYS A 298 0.24 0.15 13.08
C LYS A 298 1.39 -0.09 12.11
N GLU A 299 2.48 -0.71 12.55
CA GLU A 299 3.55 -1.10 11.64
C GLU A 299 2.93 -1.98 10.55
N TYR A 300 2.59 -1.36 9.43
CA TYR A 300 2.10 -2.09 8.26
C TYR A 300 3.33 -2.70 7.60
N SER A 301 3.56 -3.97 7.85
CA SER A 301 4.37 -4.75 6.94
C SER A 301 3.61 -4.83 5.62
N VAL A 302 4.20 -4.27 4.56
CA VAL A 302 3.61 -4.38 3.22
C VAL A 302 3.37 -5.86 2.93
N PRO A 303 2.15 -6.29 2.58
CA PRO A 303 1.85 -7.68 2.35
C PRO A 303 2.75 -8.28 1.27
N LEU A 304 3.23 -9.50 1.48
CA LEU A 304 4.18 -10.16 0.57
C LEU A 304 3.66 -10.23 -0.88
N ASN A 305 2.34 -10.40 -1.05
CA ASN A 305 1.69 -10.39 -2.37
C ASN A 305 1.85 -9.07 -3.12
N VAL A 306 1.88 -7.93 -2.42
CA VAL A 306 2.10 -6.60 -3.03
C VAL A 306 3.56 -6.48 -3.50
N ILE A 307 4.53 -6.88 -2.66
CA ILE A 307 5.95 -6.89 -3.02
C ILE A 307 6.19 -7.76 -4.23
N ILE A 308 5.57 -8.96 -4.29
CA ILE A 308 5.67 -9.87 -5.43
C ILE A 308 5.06 -9.23 -6.69
N LYS A 309 3.87 -8.64 -6.59
CA LYS A 309 3.18 -8.01 -7.73
C LYS A 309 4.00 -6.85 -8.32
N GLU A 310 4.51 -5.97 -7.49
CA GLU A 310 5.27 -4.79 -7.93
C GLU A 310 6.67 -5.14 -8.48
N ASN A 311 7.27 -6.23 -7.97
CA ASN A 311 8.61 -6.68 -8.39
C ASN A 311 8.58 -7.95 -9.25
N ALA A 312 7.43 -8.30 -9.84
CA ALA A 312 7.25 -9.57 -10.55
C ALA A 312 8.31 -9.82 -11.64
N MET A 313 8.63 -8.82 -12.46
CA MET A 313 9.65 -8.94 -13.51
C MET A 313 11.04 -9.20 -12.94
N PHE A 314 11.42 -8.53 -11.86
CA PHE A 314 12.70 -8.75 -11.20
C PHE A 314 12.78 -10.16 -10.61
N ILE A 315 11.74 -10.61 -9.93
CA ILE A 315 11.65 -11.95 -9.33
C ILE A 315 11.75 -13.02 -10.43
N ILE A 316 11.00 -12.87 -11.53
CA ILE A 316 11.07 -13.79 -12.68
C ILE A 316 12.50 -13.85 -13.23
N THR A 317 13.16 -12.71 -13.41
CA THR A 317 14.53 -12.65 -13.92
C THR A 317 15.50 -13.40 -12.99
N VAL A 318 15.40 -13.20 -11.67
CA VAL A 318 16.24 -13.91 -10.69
C VAL A 318 16.00 -15.42 -10.74
N VAL A 319 14.73 -15.85 -10.82
CA VAL A 319 14.37 -17.27 -10.93
C VAL A 319 14.92 -17.88 -12.22
N VAL A 320 14.80 -17.21 -13.36
CA VAL A 320 15.36 -17.69 -14.63
C VAL A 320 16.88 -17.82 -14.56
N LEU A 321 17.57 -16.82 -14.01
CA LEU A 321 19.03 -16.87 -13.83
C LEU A 321 19.46 -18.03 -12.90
N PHE A 322 18.70 -18.27 -11.83
CA PHE A 322 18.95 -19.40 -10.95
C PHE A 322 18.83 -20.74 -11.68
N PHE A 323 17.78 -20.95 -12.48
CA PHE A 323 17.61 -22.18 -13.26
C PHE A 323 18.70 -22.35 -14.33
N LEU A 324 19.12 -21.27 -14.99
CA LEU A 324 20.25 -21.29 -15.92
C LEU A 324 21.54 -21.72 -15.22
N LEU A 325 21.80 -21.18 -14.03
CA LEU A 325 22.97 -21.59 -13.25
C LEU A 325 22.92 -23.08 -12.89
N VAL A 326 21.76 -23.59 -12.45
CA VAL A 326 21.58 -25.01 -12.15
C VAL A 326 21.83 -25.88 -13.38
N ILE A 327 21.33 -25.50 -14.55
CA ILE A 327 21.55 -26.20 -15.81
C ILE A 327 23.06 -26.25 -16.14
N VAL A 328 23.78 -25.13 -16.00
CA VAL A 328 25.23 -25.07 -16.24
C VAL A 328 25.99 -25.99 -15.30
N VAL A 329 25.62 -26.02 -14.02
CA VAL A 329 26.24 -26.90 -13.02
C VAL A 329 25.99 -28.36 -13.37
N LEU A 330 24.75 -28.73 -13.67
CA LEU A 330 24.39 -30.11 -14.07
C LEU A 330 25.13 -30.55 -15.34
N PHE A 331 25.22 -29.65 -16.32
CA PHE A 331 26.00 -29.91 -17.54
C PHE A 331 27.48 -30.14 -17.23
N ARG A 332 28.11 -29.30 -16.39
CA ARG A 332 29.49 -29.48 -15.96
C ARG A 332 29.71 -30.83 -15.25
N VAL A 333 28.81 -31.16 -14.32
CA VAL A 333 28.86 -32.47 -13.62
C VAL A 333 28.71 -33.62 -14.60
N SER A 334 27.79 -33.53 -15.55
CA SER A 334 27.60 -34.56 -16.58
C SER A 334 28.84 -34.77 -17.46
N VAL A 335 29.48 -33.67 -17.89
CA VAL A 335 30.74 -33.74 -18.66
C VAL A 335 31.87 -34.42 -17.85
N ILE A 336 32.04 -34.04 -16.61
CA ILE A 336 33.03 -34.63 -15.72
C ILE A 336 32.77 -36.13 -15.51
N HIS A 337 31.51 -36.52 -15.29
CA HIS A 337 31.12 -37.93 -15.17
C HIS A 337 31.39 -38.72 -16.45
N ARG A 338 31.11 -38.13 -17.62
CA ARG A 338 31.40 -38.77 -18.89
C ARG A 338 32.88 -39.08 -19.06
N HIS A 339 33.75 -38.11 -18.81
CA HIS A 339 35.19 -38.34 -18.91
C HIS A 339 35.68 -39.39 -17.92
N ARG A 340 35.21 -39.39 -16.69
CA ARG A 340 35.56 -40.47 -15.72
C ARG A 340 35.11 -41.88 -16.17
N MET A 341 33.93 -41.98 -16.77
CA MET A 341 33.42 -43.25 -17.30
C MET A 341 34.21 -43.69 -18.53
N GLU A 342 34.66 -42.78 -19.37
CA GLU A 342 35.52 -43.06 -20.51
C GLU A 342 36.89 -43.57 -20.01
N ASP A 343 37.53 -42.93 -19.03
CA ASP A 343 38.79 -43.38 -18.45
C ASP A 343 38.70 -44.78 -17.85
N LEU A 344 37.62 -45.05 -17.08
CA LEU A 344 37.40 -46.38 -16.48
C LEU A 344 37.11 -47.46 -17.50
N ALA A 345 36.51 -47.08 -18.65
CA ALA A 345 36.17 -48.07 -19.73
C ALA A 345 37.36 -48.35 -20.66
N TYR A 346 38.30 -47.38 -20.78
CA TYR A 346 39.34 -47.48 -21.81
C TYR A 346 40.75 -47.74 -21.26
N VAL A 347 40.95 -47.70 -19.94
CA VAL A 347 42.22 -48.08 -19.30
C VAL A 347 41.99 -49.30 -18.40
N ASP A 348 42.82 -50.30 -18.53
CA ASP A 348 42.85 -51.44 -17.62
C ASP A 348 43.49 -51.03 -16.28
N SER A 349 42.73 -51.18 -15.21
CA SER A 349 43.13 -50.67 -13.87
C SER A 349 44.34 -51.41 -13.23
N LEU A 350 44.69 -52.56 -13.76
CA LEU A 350 45.81 -53.37 -13.25
C LEU A 350 47.12 -53.09 -14.00
N THR A 351 47.02 -53.05 -15.32
CA THR A 351 48.20 -52.93 -16.19
C THR A 351 48.45 -51.49 -16.68
N GLU A 352 47.49 -50.60 -16.46
CA GLU A 352 47.48 -49.22 -16.94
C GLU A 352 47.50 -49.08 -18.47
N LEU A 353 47.43 -50.22 -19.19
CA LEU A 353 47.33 -50.26 -20.64
C LEU A 353 45.92 -49.96 -21.14
N SER A 354 45.82 -49.64 -22.44
CA SER A 354 44.53 -49.50 -23.09
C SER A 354 43.74 -50.80 -22.95
N SER A 355 42.48 -50.69 -22.46
CA SER A 355 41.58 -51.82 -22.38
C SER A 355 41.29 -52.40 -23.75
N PHE A 356 40.81 -53.65 -23.82
CA PHE A 356 40.42 -54.25 -25.09
C PHE A 356 39.38 -53.44 -25.85
N ALA A 357 38.50 -52.72 -25.13
CA ALA A 357 37.51 -51.81 -25.71
C ALA A 357 38.19 -50.63 -26.42
N ARG A 358 39.19 -50.01 -25.78
CA ARG A 358 39.97 -48.94 -26.38
C ARG A 358 40.81 -49.41 -27.54
N PHE A 359 41.49 -50.53 -27.40
CA PHE A 359 42.28 -51.15 -28.46
C PHE A 359 41.43 -51.35 -29.73
N LYS A 360 40.18 -51.87 -29.63
CA LYS A 360 39.29 -52.01 -30.79
C LYS A 360 38.99 -50.71 -31.49
N LEU A 361 38.79 -49.62 -30.74
CA LEU A 361 38.54 -48.29 -31.30
C LEU A 361 39.78 -47.74 -32.01
N ASP A 362 40.92 -47.81 -31.35
CA ASP A 362 42.19 -47.30 -31.87
C ASP A 362 42.61 -48.08 -33.15
N VAL A 363 42.46 -49.41 -33.17
CA VAL A 363 42.73 -50.22 -34.35
C VAL A 363 41.74 -49.88 -35.49
N LYS A 364 40.44 -49.67 -35.19
CA LYS A 364 39.46 -49.27 -36.17
C LYS A 364 39.75 -47.91 -36.80
N GLU A 365 40.25 -46.97 -36.05
CA GLU A 365 40.68 -45.66 -36.53
C GLU A 365 41.97 -45.79 -37.35
N LEU A 366 42.93 -46.52 -36.81
CA LEU A 366 44.21 -46.77 -37.50
C LEU A 366 44.02 -47.40 -38.88
N LEU A 367 43.15 -48.41 -38.95
CA LEU A 367 42.83 -49.09 -40.22
C LEU A 367 42.18 -48.25 -41.29
N LYS A 368 41.69 -47.06 -40.97
CA LYS A 368 41.16 -46.10 -41.97
C LYS A 368 42.25 -45.30 -42.68
N THR A 369 43.44 -45.18 -42.06
CA THR A 369 44.47 -44.25 -42.47
C THR A 369 45.77 -44.92 -42.91
N ILE A 370 45.91 -46.22 -42.68
CA ILE A 370 47.14 -46.98 -42.96
C ILE A 370 47.09 -47.72 -44.28
N GLU A 371 48.25 -47.88 -44.92
CA GLU A 371 48.42 -48.70 -46.11
C GLU A 371 48.48 -50.19 -45.72
N PRO A 372 47.93 -51.13 -46.53
CA PRO A 372 48.00 -52.54 -46.29
C PRO A 372 49.46 -53.03 -46.12
N GLY A 373 49.74 -53.75 -45.07
CA GLY A 373 51.05 -54.28 -44.79
C GLY A 373 51.98 -53.40 -43.93
N SER A 374 51.54 -52.20 -43.54
CA SER A 374 52.38 -51.26 -42.72
C SER A 374 52.45 -51.64 -41.26
N TYR A 375 51.54 -52.46 -40.76
CA TYR A 375 51.43 -52.82 -39.34
C TYR A 375 51.17 -54.33 -39.18
N MET A 376 51.66 -54.86 -38.10
CA MET A 376 51.43 -56.27 -37.72
C MET A 376 50.79 -56.30 -36.32
N MET A 377 49.75 -57.12 -36.15
CA MET A 377 49.17 -57.37 -34.83
C MET A 377 49.86 -58.57 -34.19
N VAL A 378 50.35 -58.36 -32.97
CA VAL A 378 50.95 -59.43 -32.18
C VAL A 378 50.00 -59.73 -31.01
N SER A 379 49.72 -60.98 -30.77
CA SER A 379 49.00 -61.46 -29.59
C SER A 379 49.98 -62.21 -28.69
N MET A 380 49.96 -61.93 -27.42
CA MET A 380 50.77 -62.58 -26.41
C MET A 380 49.89 -63.24 -25.36
N ASP A 381 50.29 -64.41 -24.87
CA ASP A 381 49.69 -65.09 -23.74
C ASP A 381 50.78 -65.56 -22.77
N ILE A 382 50.46 -65.57 -21.47
CA ILE A 382 51.38 -66.01 -20.45
C ILE A 382 51.16 -67.46 -20.13
N ASN A 383 52.05 -68.30 -20.56
CA ASN A 383 52.01 -69.71 -20.30
C ASN A 383 51.93 -70.03 -18.81
N ASN A 384 50.97 -70.89 -18.44
CA ASN A 384 50.74 -71.33 -17.06
C ASN A 384 50.49 -70.21 -16.04
N PHE A 385 49.93 -69.03 -16.45
CA PHE A 385 49.57 -67.93 -15.58
C PHE A 385 48.71 -68.36 -14.40
N LYS A 386 47.80 -69.28 -14.62
CA LYS A 386 47.01 -69.88 -13.54
C LYS A 386 47.84 -70.53 -12.47
N TYR A 387 48.89 -71.28 -12.89
CA TYR A 387 49.79 -71.91 -11.93
C TYR A 387 50.57 -70.90 -11.08
N ILE A 388 50.93 -69.76 -11.65
CA ILE A 388 51.56 -68.64 -10.91
C ILE A 388 50.60 -68.12 -9.84
N ASN A 389 49.34 -67.91 -10.21
CA ASN A 389 48.37 -67.48 -9.25
C ASN A 389 48.06 -68.48 -8.14
N ASP A 390 47.95 -69.76 -8.52
CA ASP A 390 47.72 -70.84 -7.54
C ASP A 390 48.88 -71.16 -6.63
N ALA A 391 50.09 -70.99 -7.10
CA ALA A 391 51.30 -71.25 -6.32
C ALA A 391 51.87 -70.08 -5.50
N LEU A 392 51.72 -68.83 -6.03
CA LEU A 392 52.35 -67.64 -5.44
C LEU A 392 51.28 -66.56 -5.01
N GLY A 393 50.02 -66.84 -5.30
CA GLY A 393 48.95 -65.98 -4.95
C GLY A 393 48.65 -64.88 -5.98
N TYR A 394 47.40 -64.41 -6.01
CA TYR A 394 46.91 -63.40 -6.96
C TYR A 394 47.70 -62.08 -6.94
N ASN A 395 48.29 -61.68 -5.79
CA ASN A 395 49.06 -60.45 -5.70
C ASN A 395 50.35 -60.51 -6.56
N VAL A 396 51.02 -61.69 -6.60
CA VAL A 396 52.18 -61.90 -7.45
C VAL A 396 51.84 -61.94 -8.90
N GLY A 397 50.72 -62.62 -9.26
CA GLY A 397 50.18 -62.61 -10.62
C GLY A 397 49.79 -61.20 -11.11
N ASN A 398 49.15 -60.43 -10.27
CA ASN A 398 48.82 -59.05 -10.58
C ASN A 398 50.05 -58.16 -10.77
N GLU A 399 51.08 -58.31 -9.92
CA GLU A 399 52.37 -57.62 -10.10
C GLU A 399 53.10 -58.01 -11.39
N LEU A 400 52.99 -59.29 -11.78
CA LEU A 400 53.55 -59.76 -13.04
C LEU A 400 52.84 -59.12 -14.23
N LEU A 401 51.49 -59.09 -14.22
CA LEU A 401 50.71 -58.42 -15.27
C LEU A 401 51.00 -56.91 -15.36
N HIS A 402 51.14 -56.25 -14.22
CA HIS A 402 51.48 -54.82 -14.19
C HIS A 402 52.89 -54.58 -14.78
N ARG A 403 53.90 -55.41 -14.44
CA ARG A 403 55.27 -55.31 -14.99
C ARG A 403 55.33 -55.64 -16.51
N ILE A 404 54.47 -56.45 -17.02
CA ILE A 404 54.36 -56.73 -18.49
C ILE A 404 53.71 -55.53 -19.21
N GLY A 405 52.82 -54.80 -18.52
CA GLY A 405 52.16 -53.63 -19.05
C GLY A 405 53.00 -52.36 -19.07
N THR A 406 54.01 -52.29 -18.17
CA THR A 406 54.95 -51.16 -18.09
C THR A 406 56.24 -51.46 -18.89
#